data_d81facd853d75a8c0c3ddf84ea7d7e51
#
_entry.id   d81facd853d75a8c0c3ddf84ea7d7e51
#
_cell.length_a   1.000
_cell.length_b   1.000
_cell.length_c   1.000
_cell.angle_alpha   90.00
_cell.angle_beta   90.00
_cell.angle_gamma   90.00
#
_symmetry.space_group_name_H-M   'P 1'
#
loop_
_entity.id
_entity.type
_entity.pdbx_description
1 polymer ?
#
loop_
_entity_poly.entity_id
_entity_poly.type
_entity_poly.pdbx_seq_one_letter_code
_entity_poly.pdbx_strand_id
1 'polypeptide(L)'
;MSQFSNLFATFAICMDSTIFEEDEIAFESFYEEDGSVLMAAETSWRGMAEELQELHYLKGAQFIYQLKQIIYYGDFCPLEGETNIFSAISEQSDDFDNLINAARKAVEHGYRVYILPNPRSCRTAVFIFEKKGILGLYDLKTVYGKGSVGTQLLDSIGQTNRVLLNMLTDYNARLLASDIKTYFETNSDALEVLIFKGKKVIPVNRVQVQSPDFNRVFRKRYEK
;
A
#
# COMPACT_ATOMS: atom_id res chain seq x y z
N MET A 1 30.86 -12.77 -10.86
CA MET A 1 30.58 -13.37 -9.52
C MET A 1 30.66 -12.37 -8.36
N SER A 2 30.64 -11.06 -8.55
CA SER A 2 30.83 -10.10 -7.43
C SER A 2 29.68 -9.10 -7.21
N GLN A 3 28.64 -9.11 -8.04
CA GLN A 3 27.55 -8.16 -7.89
C GLN A 3 26.36 -8.68 -7.04
N PHE A 4 26.17 -9.98 -6.97
CA PHE A 4 25.08 -10.57 -6.19
C PHE A 4 25.36 -10.64 -4.67
N SER A 5 26.63 -10.77 -4.26
CA SER A 5 26.99 -10.77 -2.83
C SER A 5 26.70 -9.43 -2.11
N ASN A 6 26.70 -8.31 -2.84
CA ASN A 6 26.41 -7.00 -2.26
C ASN A 6 24.91 -6.74 -2.07
N LEU A 7 24.02 -7.41 -2.84
CA LEU A 7 22.58 -7.28 -2.68
C LEU A 7 22.11 -7.89 -1.35
N PHE A 8 22.66 -9.06 -0.98
CA PHE A 8 22.34 -9.74 0.27
C PHE A 8 22.85 -8.99 1.51
N ALA A 9 24.03 -8.37 1.42
CA ALA A 9 24.58 -7.58 2.53
C ALA A 9 23.75 -6.32 2.79
N THR A 10 23.16 -5.71 1.76
CA THR A 10 22.32 -4.52 1.89
C THR A 10 20.95 -4.87 2.49
N PHE A 11 20.42 -6.05 2.21
CA PHE A 11 19.14 -6.52 2.76
C PHE A 11 19.24 -6.80 4.27
N ALA A 12 20.36 -7.36 4.74
CA ALA A 12 20.61 -7.63 6.17
C ALA A 12 20.74 -6.36 7.01
N ILE A 13 21.14 -5.23 6.42
CA ILE A 13 21.30 -3.94 7.12
C ILE A 13 19.96 -3.22 7.31
N CYS A 14 18.95 -3.51 6.49
CA CYS A 14 17.64 -2.86 6.58
C CYS A 14 16.68 -3.53 7.57
N MET A 15 17.01 -4.70 8.10
CA MET A 15 16.16 -5.41 9.07
C MET A 15 16.82 -5.40 10.44
N ASP A 16 16.14 -4.78 11.39
CA ASP A 16 16.54 -4.77 12.82
C ASP A 16 16.65 -6.22 13.30
N SER A 17 17.89 -6.64 13.64
CA SER A 17 18.33 -8.03 13.83
C SER A 17 17.74 -8.73 15.06
N THR A 18 16.74 -8.17 15.73
CA THR A 18 16.25 -8.67 17.02
C THR A 18 15.03 -9.57 16.97
N ILE A 19 14.52 -9.95 15.78
CA ILE A 19 13.23 -10.69 15.69
C ILE A 19 13.34 -12.09 15.03
N PHE A 20 14.46 -12.46 14.39
CA PHE A 20 14.51 -13.68 13.57
C PHE A 20 15.77 -14.53 13.84
N GLU A 21 15.79 -15.30 14.92
CA GLU A 21 16.86 -16.28 15.22
C GLU A 21 16.47 -17.76 14.96
N GLU A 22 15.32 -18.12 14.43
CA GLU A 22 14.88 -19.53 14.41
C GLU A 22 14.57 -20.22 13.08
N ASP A 23 14.71 -19.62 11.88
CA ASP A 23 14.36 -20.31 10.63
C ASP A 23 15.42 -20.26 9.52
N GLU A 24 16.67 -20.68 9.81
CA GLU A 24 17.78 -20.68 8.85
C GLU A 24 17.82 -21.89 7.88
N ILE A 25 16.80 -22.76 7.80
CA ILE A 25 16.95 -24.08 7.16
C ILE A 25 16.29 -24.22 5.76
N ALA A 26 15.68 -23.23 5.16
CA ALA A 26 14.94 -23.43 3.90
C ALA A 26 15.53 -22.79 2.63
N PHE A 27 16.74 -22.20 2.65
CA PHE A 27 17.18 -21.31 1.55
C PHE A 27 18.12 -21.94 0.50
N GLU A 28 18.58 -23.19 0.63
CA GLU A 28 19.65 -23.73 -0.22
C GLU A 28 19.20 -24.49 -1.48
N SER A 29 17.93 -24.62 -1.84
CA SER A 29 17.52 -25.54 -2.90
C SER A 29 16.95 -24.94 -4.19
N PHE A 30 17.09 -23.65 -4.47
CA PHE A 30 16.46 -23.02 -5.64
C PHE A 30 17.42 -22.33 -6.63
N TYR A 31 18.61 -22.81 -6.82
CA TYR A 31 19.48 -22.36 -7.92
C TYR A 31 19.71 -23.49 -8.93
N GLU A 32 18.87 -23.58 -9.95
CA GLU A 32 19.24 -24.20 -11.22
C GLU A 32 19.49 -23.11 -12.27
N GLU A 33 20.73 -23.13 -12.81
CA GLU A 33 21.17 -22.26 -13.90
C GLU A 33 20.37 -22.59 -15.17
N ASP A 34 19.75 -21.62 -15.75
CA ASP A 34 19.54 -21.38 -17.18
C ASP A 34 18.10 -20.90 -17.48
N GLY A 35 17.97 -19.66 -17.91
CA GLY A 35 16.74 -19.12 -18.51
C GLY A 35 15.51 -18.96 -17.60
N SER A 36 15.54 -19.48 -16.38
CA SER A 36 14.38 -19.55 -15.47
C SER A 36 14.17 -18.32 -14.57
N VAL A 37 15.13 -17.40 -14.51
CA VAL A 37 15.08 -16.27 -13.55
C VAL A 37 13.93 -15.31 -13.85
N LEU A 38 13.65 -15.04 -15.12
CA LEU A 38 12.50 -14.21 -15.51
C LEU A 38 11.16 -14.92 -15.26
N MET A 39 11.09 -16.22 -15.56
CA MET A 39 9.89 -17.02 -15.31
C MET A 39 9.63 -17.22 -13.79
N ALA A 40 10.68 -17.38 -12.99
CA ALA A 40 10.58 -17.48 -11.55
C ALA A 40 10.11 -16.16 -10.92
N ALA A 41 10.60 -15.02 -11.42
CA ALA A 41 10.11 -13.70 -11.00
C ALA A 41 8.63 -13.51 -11.35
N GLU A 42 8.19 -13.80 -12.59
CA GLU A 42 6.78 -13.70 -12.96
C GLU A 42 5.87 -14.64 -12.16
N THR A 43 6.34 -15.84 -11.83
CA THR A 43 5.59 -16.79 -11.00
C THR A 43 5.49 -16.30 -9.55
N SER A 44 6.57 -15.75 -9.01
CA SER A 44 6.59 -15.12 -7.67
C SER A 44 5.60 -13.94 -7.57
N TRP A 45 5.55 -13.09 -8.61
CA TRP A 45 4.64 -11.95 -8.66
C TRP A 45 3.16 -12.35 -8.75
N ARG A 46 2.84 -13.42 -9.50
CA ARG A 46 1.47 -13.96 -9.57
C ARG A 46 1.04 -14.55 -8.23
N GLY A 47 1.90 -15.29 -7.58
CA GLY A 47 1.64 -15.84 -6.24
C GLY A 47 1.37 -14.72 -5.23
N MET A 48 2.18 -13.66 -5.23
CA MET A 48 1.96 -12.49 -4.36
C MET A 48 0.63 -11.79 -4.67
N ALA A 49 0.23 -11.66 -5.94
CA ALA A 49 -1.04 -11.05 -6.32
C ALA A 49 -2.24 -11.86 -5.81
N GLU A 50 -2.16 -13.19 -5.87
CA GLU A 50 -3.18 -14.08 -5.31
C GLU A 50 -3.26 -13.96 -3.79
N GLU A 51 -2.12 -13.96 -3.10
CA GLU A 51 -2.05 -13.72 -1.65
C GLU A 51 -2.63 -12.36 -1.25
N LEU A 52 -2.37 -11.30 -2.03
CA LEU A 52 -2.92 -9.97 -1.79
C LEU A 52 -4.45 -9.94 -1.94
N GLN A 53 -5.01 -10.71 -2.87
CA GLN A 53 -6.47 -10.85 -3.01
C GLN A 53 -7.09 -11.60 -1.81
N GLU A 54 -6.43 -12.62 -1.31
CA GLU A 54 -6.89 -13.38 -0.14
C GLU A 54 -6.84 -12.55 1.15
N LEU A 55 -5.91 -11.58 1.25
CA LEU A 55 -5.82 -10.68 2.40
C LEU A 55 -7.12 -9.92 2.69
N HIS A 56 -7.97 -9.71 1.67
CA HIS A 56 -9.27 -9.06 1.85
C HIS A 56 -10.16 -9.79 2.87
N TYR A 57 -10.02 -11.09 2.96
CA TYR A 57 -10.83 -11.94 3.87
C TYR A 57 -10.20 -12.10 5.25
N LEU A 58 -8.91 -11.77 5.41
CA LEU A 58 -8.20 -11.91 6.68
C LEU A 58 -8.45 -10.69 7.59
N LYS A 59 -8.52 -10.92 8.89
CA LYS A 59 -8.71 -9.87 9.91
C LYS A 59 -7.77 -10.07 11.10
N GLY A 60 -7.51 -8.96 11.81
CA GLY A 60 -6.75 -9.01 13.05
C GLY A 60 -5.31 -9.49 12.90
N ALA A 61 -4.90 -10.41 13.76
CA ALA A 61 -3.52 -10.90 13.81
C ALA A 61 -3.10 -11.65 12.54
N GLN A 62 -4.00 -12.42 11.93
CA GLN A 62 -3.72 -13.14 10.69
C GLN A 62 -3.42 -12.20 9.53
N PHE A 63 -4.18 -11.11 9.39
CA PHE A 63 -3.91 -10.07 8.40
C PHE A 63 -2.52 -9.46 8.58
N ILE A 64 -2.16 -9.09 9.81
CA ILE A 64 -0.85 -8.49 10.10
C ILE A 64 0.28 -9.49 9.87
N TYR A 65 0.07 -10.75 10.26
CA TYR A 65 1.04 -11.82 10.01
C TYR A 65 1.32 -11.97 8.51
N GLN A 66 0.27 -12.08 7.70
CA GLN A 66 0.42 -12.24 6.25
C GLN A 66 1.09 -11.01 5.59
N LEU A 67 0.76 -9.78 6.02
CA LEU A 67 1.47 -8.59 5.53
C LEU A 67 2.96 -8.62 5.86
N LYS A 68 3.34 -9.10 7.05
CA LYS A 68 4.76 -9.26 7.41
C LYS A 68 5.44 -10.31 6.54
N GLN A 69 4.77 -11.42 6.24
CA GLN A 69 5.30 -12.44 5.33
C GLN A 69 5.54 -11.86 3.93
N ILE A 70 4.58 -11.11 3.38
CA ILE A 70 4.73 -10.44 2.09
C ILE A 70 5.92 -9.47 2.09
N ILE A 71 6.11 -8.69 3.15
CA ILE A 71 7.25 -7.78 3.26
C ILE A 71 8.56 -8.56 3.36
N TYR A 72 8.57 -9.65 4.11
CA TYR A 72 9.78 -10.45 4.33
C TYR A 72 10.23 -11.22 3.09
N TYR A 73 9.28 -11.84 2.37
CA TYR A 73 9.60 -12.68 1.20
C TYR A 73 9.49 -11.93 -0.14
N GLY A 74 9.02 -10.71 -0.15
CA GLY A 74 8.59 -9.98 -1.35
C GLY A 74 9.68 -9.19 -2.07
N ASP A 75 10.98 -9.54 -1.96
CA ASP A 75 12.09 -8.92 -2.72
C ASP A 75 12.02 -7.39 -2.83
N PHE A 76 11.61 -6.72 -1.76
CA PHE A 76 11.52 -5.26 -1.71
C PHE A 76 12.90 -4.61 -1.65
N CYS A 77 13.26 -3.86 -2.70
CA CYS A 77 14.49 -3.10 -2.76
C CYS A 77 14.24 -1.62 -2.38
N PRO A 78 15.15 -0.99 -1.62
CA PRO A 78 15.08 0.45 -1.40
C PRO A 78 15.08 1.18 -2.74
N LEU A 79 14.18 2.16 -2.90
CA LEU A 79 14.17 3.00 -4.08
C LEU A 79 15.37 3.95 -4.06
N GLU A 80 16.03 4.10 -5.20
CA GLU A 80 17.22 4.96 -5.31
C GLU A 80 16.91 6.41 -4.84
N GLY A 81 17.73 6.92 -3.92
CA GLY A 81 17.55 8.24 -3.32
C GLY A 81 16.48 8.34 -2.22
N GLU A 82 15.78 7.24 -1.89
CA GLU A 82 14.71 7.23 -0.88
C GLU A 82 15.05 6.27 0.27
N THR A 83 14.93 6.75 1.51
CA THR A 83 15.30 5.95 2.70
C THR A 83 14.15 5.10 3.25
N ASN A 84 12.90 5.46 2.97
CA ASN A 84 11.71 4.82 3.52
C ASN A 84 10.69 4.39 2.45
N ILE A 85 11.13 4.29 1.19
CA ILE A 85 10.33 3.75 0.09
C ILE A 85 11.03 2.52 -0.45
N PHE A 86 10.31 1.41 -0.46
CA PHE A 86 10.78 0.13 -0.96
C PHE A 86 9.86 -0.32 -2.09
N SER A 87 10.43 -0.87 -3.14
CA SER A 87 9.66 -1.33 -4.29
C SER A 87 10.01 -2.76 -4.61
N ALA A 88 8.97 -3.54 -4.83
CA ALA A 88 9.07 -4.87 -5.37
C ALA A 88 8.94 -4.88 -6.91
N ILE A 89 8.80 -3.73 -7.57
CA ILE A 89 8.62 -3.60 -9.01
C ILE A 89 9.98 -3.42 -9.67
N SER A 90 10.34 -4.33 -10.59
CA SER A 90 11.56 -4.26 -11.40
C SER A 90 11.41 -3.40 -12.65
N GLU A 91 10.19 -3.20 -13.15
CA GLU A 91 9.88 -2.40 -14.32
C GLU A 91 9.05 -1.18 -13.95
N GLN A 92 9.39 -0.01 -14.55
CA GLN A 92 8.61 1.20 -14.41
C GLN A 92 7.26 1.01 -15.14
N SER A 93 6.18 0.97 -14.39
CA SER A 93 4.84 1.05 -14.98
C SER A 93 4.56 2.48 -15.43
N ASP A 94 3.68 2.68 -16.41
CA ASP A 94 3.27 4.01 -16.89
C ASP A 94 2.73 4.93 -15.77
N ASP A 95 2.36 4.36 -14.63
CA ASP A 95 1.80 5.07 -13.45
C ASP A 95 2.82 5.20 -12.30
N PHE A 96 4.09 4.83 -12.52
CA PHE A 96 5.11 4.78 -11.47
C PHE A 96 5.35 6.14 -10.81
N ASP A 97 5.38 7.22 -11.58
CA ASP A 97 5.56 8.59 -11.05
C ASP A 97 4.43 8.98 -10.09
N ASN A 98 3.22 8.55 -10.36
CA ASN A 98 2.07 8.78 -9.49
C ASN A 98 2.18 7.98 -8.18
N LEU A 99 2.64 6.73 -8.26
CA LEU A 99 2.91 5.92 -7.08
C LEU A 99 4.00 6.54 -6.20
N ILE A 100 5.12 6.96 -6.80
CA ILE A 100 6.22 7.61 -6.08
C ILE A 100 5.78 8.92 -5.44
N ASN A 101 4.99 9.74 -6.14
CA ASN A 101 4.46 11.00 -5.57
C ASN A 101 3.61 10.73 -4.32
N ALA A 102 2.74 9.74 -4.35
CA ALA A 102 1.93 9.35 -3.20
C ALA A 102 2.80 8.74 -2.07
N ALA A 103 3.79 7.92 -2.42
CA ALA A 103 4.72 7.32 -1.46
C ALA A 103 5.56 8.37 -0.73
N ARG A 104 6.11 9.36 -1.46
CA ARG A 104 6.86 10.48 -0.86
C ARG A 104 6.03 11.26 0.15
N LYS A 105 4.78 11.56 -0.18
CA LYS A 105 3.86 12.20 0.77
C LYS A 105 3.64 11.34 2.03
N ALA A 106 3.51 10.02 1.87
CA ALA A 106 3.39 9.14 3.02
C ALA A 106 4.65 9.18 3.90
N VAL A 107 5.84 9.18 3.30
CA VAL A 107 7.12 9.29 4.03
C VAL A 107 7.22 10.64 4.77
N GLU A 108 6.81 11.76 4.18
CA GLU A 108 6.75 13.06 4.85
C GLU A 108 5.86 13.02 6.11
N HIS A 109 4.90 12.10 6.16
CA HIS A 109 4.03 11.89 7.30
C HIS A 109 4.48 10.76 8.25
N GLY A 110 5.73 10.28 8.07
CA GLY A 110 6.37 9.32 8.95
C GLY A 110 5.93 7.87 8.71
N TYR A 111 5.49 7.54 7.50
CA TYR A 111 5.27 6.16 7.08
C TYR A 111 6.53 5.59 6.43
N ARG A 112 6.74 4.29 6.59
CA ARG A 112 7.55 3.47 5.71
C ARG A 112 6.62 2.87 4.66
N VAL A 113 7.03 2.88 3.41
CA VAL A 113 6.19 2.55 2.27
C VAL A 113 6.77 1.40 1.49
N TYR A 114 5.95 0.37 1.23
CA TYR A 114 6.27 -0.72 0.33
C TYR A 114 5.33 -0.65 -0.86
N ILE A 115 5.91 -0.48 -2.06
CA ILE A 115 5.17 -0.43 -3.32
C ILE A 115 5.03 -1.86 -3.83
N LEU A 116 3.79 -2.31 -3.93
CA LEU A 116 3.44 -3.65 -4.35
C LEU A 116 3.42 -3.77 -5.88
N PRO A 117 3.67 -4.95 -6.43
CA PRO A 117 3.43 -5.21 -7.84
C PRO A 117 1.93 -5.10 -8.12
N ASN A 118 1.59 -4.44 -9.21
CA ASN A 118 0.21 -4.30 -9.67
C ASN A 118 0.09 -4.93 -11.08
N PRO A 119 -0.03 -6.26 -11.15
CA PRO A 119 -0.17 -6.92 -12.43
C PRO A 119 -1.47 -6.47 -13.11
N ARG A 120 -1.40 -6.14 -14.42
CA ARG A 120 -2.55 -5.63 -15.20
C ARG A 120 -3.77 -6.58 -15.19
N SER A 121 -3.56 -7.85 -14.88
CA SER A 121 -4.60 -8.88 -14.82
C SER A 121 -5.37 -8.94 -13.50
N CYS A 122 -4.85 -8.31 -12.44
CA CYS A 122 -5.42 -8.40 -11.09
C CYS A 122 -5.59 -7.01 -10.49
N ARG A 123 -6.77 -6.73 -9.94
CA ARG A 123 -6.99 -5.52 -9.13
C ARG A 123 -6.54 -5.81 -7.72
N THR A 124 -5.37 -5.29 -7.35
CA THR A 124 -4.80 -5.46 -6.02
C THR A 124 -4.52 -4.10 -5.38
N ALA A 125 -4.32 -4.10 -4.06
CA ALA A 125 -3.74 -2.95 -3.38
C ALA A 125 -2.35 -2.62 -3.94
N VAL A 126 -1.95 -1.37 -3.84
CA VAL A 126 -0.67 -0.89 -4.39
C VAL A 126 0.36 -0.54 -3.32
N PHE A 127 -0.05 -0.36 -2.06
CA PHE A 127 0.86 0.00 -0.97
C PHE A 127 0.64 -0.82 0.29
N ILE A 128 1.74 -1.18 0.95
CA ILE A 128 1.75 -1.42 2.38
C ILE A 128 2.38 -0.19 3.05
N PHE A 129 1.66 0.40 4.01
CA PHE A 129 2.18 1.47 4.86
C PHE A 129 2.45 0.92 6.26
N GLU A 130 3.63 1.24 6.77
CA GLU A 130 4.03 0.96 8.14
C GLU A 130 4.27 2.26 8.90
N LYS A 131 3.66 2.39 10.07
CA LYS A 131 3.92 3.50 10.98
C LYS A 131 3.86 3.03 12.43
N LYS A 132 4.97 3.17 13.15
CA LYS A 132 5.08 2.74 14.57
C LYS A 132 4.66 1.28 14.78
N GLY A 133 5.04 0.39 13.86
CA GLY A 133 4.70 -1.03 13.91
C GLY A 133 3.27 -1.38 13.49
N ILE A 134 2.46 -0.40 13.08
CA ILE A 134 1.12 -0.62 12.53
C ILE A 134 1.21 -0.71 11.02
N LEU A 135 0.76 -1.83 10.48
CA LEU A 135 0.71 -2.09 9.04
C LEU A 135 -0.70 -1.84 8.49
N GLY A 136 -0.77 -1.27 7.30
CA GLY A 136 -2.02 -1.10 6.55
C GLY A 136 -1.81 -1.31 5.07
N LEU A 137 -2.75 -1.98 4.43
CA LEU A 137 -2.78 -2.25 3.00
C LEU A 137 -3.70 -1.24 2.32
N TYR A 138 -3.22 -0.51 1.30
CA TYR A 138 -3.96 0.59 0.67
C TYR A 138 -4.05 0.45 -0.85
N ASP A 139 -5.23 0.72 -1.39
CA ASP A 139 -5.43 1.04 -2.79
C ASP A 139 -5.28 2.54 -3.01
N LEU A 140 -4.59 2.95 -4.09
CA LEU A 140 -4.37 4.36 -4.43
C LEU A 140 -5.41 4.85 -5.42
N LYS A 141 -6.05 5.96 -5.08
CA LYS A 141 -6.88 6.74 -5.99
C LYS A 141 -6.37 8.17 -6.06
N THR A 142 -5.83 8.56 -7.21
CA THR A 142 -5.32 9.93 -7.42
C THR A 142 -6.40 10.79 -8.06
N VAL A 143 -6.67 11.94 -7.45
CA VAL A 143 -7.71 12.88 -7.87
C VAL A 143 -7.08 14.06 -8.59
N TYR A 144 -7.18 14.06 -9.93
CA TYR A 144 -6.61 15.09 -10.80
C TYR A 144 -7.57 16.23 -11.15
N GLY A 145 -8.86 16.09 -10.86
CA GLY A 145 -9.85 17.06 -11.30
C GLY A 145 -11.22 16.89 -10.64
N LYS A 146 -12.26 17.41 -11.29
CA LYS A 146 -13.64 17.36 -10.81
C LYS A 146 -14.34 16.00 -11.03
N GLY A 147 -13.57 14.96 -11.37
CA GLY A 147 -14.07 13.60 -11.49
C GLY A 147 -14.73 13.12 -10.21
N SER A 148 -15.64 12.16 -10.31
CA SER A 148 -16.35 11.62 -9.15
C SER A 148 -15.41 10.82 -8.25
N VAL A 149 -15.05 11.36 -7.10
CA VAL A 149 -14.33 10.61 -6.05
C VAL A 149 -15.18 9.44 -5.56
N GLY A 150 -16.51 9.61 -5.53
CA GLY A 150 -17.44 8.55 -5.15
C GLY A 150 -17.28 7.31 -6.03
N THR A 151 -17.19 7.46 -7.36
CA THR A 151 -16.97 6.33 -8.27
C THR A 151 -15.64 5.65 -7.99
N GLN A 152 -14.55 6.41 -7.80
CA GLN A 152 -13.23 5.86 -7.50
C GLN A 152 -13.19 5.08 -6.17
N LEU A 153 -13.90 5.56 -5.15
CA LEU A 153 -14.04 4.86 -3.89
C LEU A 153 -14.82 3.55 -4.04
N LEU A 154 -15.92 3.57 -4.79
CA LEU A 154 -16.71 2.36 -5.05
C LEU A 154 -15.95 1.33 -5.89
N ASP A 155 -15.13 1.77 -6.85
CA ASP A 155 -14.26 0.92 -7.66
C ASP A 155 -13.16 0.22 -6.85
N SER A 156 -12.84 0.72 -5.65
CA SER A 156 -11.85 0.09 -4.75
C SER A 156 -12.44 -1.06 -3.90
N ILE A 157 -13.75 -1.23 -3.92
CA ILE A 157 -14.41 -2.31 -3.15
C ILE A 157 -13.95 -3.67 -3.68
N GLY A 158 -13.53 -4.55 -2.76
CA GLY A 158 -13.00 -5.88 -3.09
C GLY A 158 -11.49 -5.91 -3.39
N GLN A 159 -10.81 -4.75 -3.42
CA GLN A 159 -9.34 -4.70 -3.57
C GLN A 159 -8.65 -4.62 -2.21
N THR A 160 -9.16 -3.75 -1.34
CA THR A 160 -8.68 -3.59 0.03
C THR A 160 -9.73 -2.89 0.88
N ASN A 161 -9.59 -3.00 2.20
CA ASN A 161 -10.45 -2.33 3.17
C ASN A 161 -9.95 -0.92 3.53
N ARG A 162 -8.89 -0.43 2.89
CA ARG A 162 -8.34 0.91 3.06
C ARG A 162 -8.05 1.55 1.72
N VAL A 163 -8.48 2.79 1.55
CA VAL A 163 -8.25 3.59 0.34
C VAL A 163 -7.41 4.80 0.68
N LEU A 164 -6.38 5.05 -0.13
CA LEU A 164 -5.62 6.28 -0.13
C LEU A 164 -6.14 7.21 -1.23
N LEU A 165 -6.69 8.35 -0.85
CA LEU A 165 -7.01 9.44 -1.76
C LEU A 165 -5.85 10.43 -1.83
N ASN A 166 -5.13 10.47 -2.95
CA ASN A 166 -4.08 11.47 -3.21
C ASN A 166 -4.71 12.64 -3.97
N MET A 167 -5.04 13.73 -3.25
CA MET A 167 -5.68 14.92 -3.81
C MET A 167 -4.64 15.82 -4.46
N LEU A 168 -4.60 15.87 -5.79
CA LEU A 168 -3.76 16.80 -6.56
C LEU A 168 -4.50 18.08 -6.91
N THR A 169 -5.83 18.12 -6.73
CA THR A 169 -6.66 19.30 -6.95
C THR A 169 -7.58 19.54 -5.76
N ASP A 170 -8.07 20.77 -5.63
CA ASP A 170 -9.10 21.09 -4.67
C ASP A 170 -10.44 20.44 -5.08
N TYR A 171 -11.02 19.69 -4.18
CA TYR A 171 -12.33 19.06 -4.34
C TYR A 171 -13.29 19.63 -3.31
N ASN A 172 -14.58 19.69 -3.65
CA ASN A 172 -15.58 20.24 -2.75
C ASN A 172 -15.69 19.38 -1.48
N ALA A 173 -15.42 19.98 -0.32
CA ALA A 173 -15.39 19.27 0.95
C ALA A 173 -16.72 18.63 1.37
N ARG A 174 -17.87 19.23 0.97
CA ARG A 174 -19.20 18.66 1.25
C ARG A 174 -19.45 17.42 0.41
N LEU A 175 -19.09 17.50 -0.88
CA LEU A 175 -19.25 16.40 -1.82
C LEU A 175 -18.32 15.25 -1.41
N LEU A 176 -17.05 15.54 -1.07
CA LEU A 176 -16.11 14.54 -0.59
C LEU A 176 -16.61 13.84 0.69
N ALA A 177 -17.15 14.60 1.65
CA ALA A 177 -17.73 14.00 2.84
C ALA A 177 -18.91 13.08 2.53
N SER A 178 -19.76 13.47 1.57
CA SER A 178 -20.89 12.65 1.11
C SER A 178 -20.41 11.38 0.41
N ASP A 179 -19.42 11.49 -0.48
CA ASP A 179 -18.84 10.35 -1.20
C ASP A 179 -18.22 9.33 -0.24
N ILE A 180 -17.46 9.82 0.75
CA ILE A 180 -16.86 8.97 1.79
C ILE A 180 -17.94 8.28 2.62
N LYS A 181 -19.01 9.00 2.98
CA LYS A 181 -20.12 8.43 3.73
C LYS A 181 -20.79 7.29 2.94
N THR A 182 -21.11 7.53 1.67
CA THR A 182 -21.66 6.52 0.76
C THR A 182 -20.76 5.29 0.63
N TYR A 183 -19.44 5.49 0.52
CA TYR A 183 -18.47 4.39 0.47
C TYR A 183 -18.53 3.51 1.73
N PHE A 184 -18.56 4.11 2.94
CA PHE A 184 -18.66 3.36 4.19
C PHE A 184 -20.02 2.69 4.39
N GLU A 185 -21.09 3.26 3.85
CA GLU A 185 -22.43 2.67 3.86
C GLU A 185 -22.53 1.47 2.92
N THR A 186 -21.89 1.55 1.75
CA THR A 186 -21.92 0.49 0.72
C THR A 186 -20.94 -0.64 1.03
N ASN A 187 -19.78 -0.32 1.63
CA ASN A 187 -18.74 -1.30 1.94
C ASN A 187 -18.67 -1.56 3.45
N SER A 188 -19.29 -2.66 3.92
CA SER A 188 -19.27 -3.06 5.33
C SER A 188 -17.88 -3.33 5.88
N ASP A 189 -16.94 -3.75 5.04
CA ASP A 189 -15.57 -4.10 5.42
C ASP A 189 -14.60 -2.91 5.38
N ALA A 190 -15.03 -1.74 4.88
CA ALA A 190 -14.22 -0.53 4.85
C ALA A 190 -13.74 -0.15 6.25
N LEU A 191 -12.42 0.04 6.40
CA LEU A 191 -11.77 0.40 7.66
C LEU A 191 -11.36 1.87 7.67
N GLU A 192 -10.79 2.36 6.57
CA GLU A 192 -10.21 3.69 6.51
C GLU A 192 -10.23 4.27 5.08
N VAL A 193 -10.47 5.57 4.99
CA VAL A 193 -10.11 6.41 3.85
C VAL A 193 -9.05 7.41 4.33
N LEU A 194 -7.81 7.25 3.86
CA LEU A 194 -6.69 8.13 4.16
C LEU A 194 -6.58 9.18 3.05
N ILE A 195 -6.58 10.47 3.40
CA ILE A 195 -6.57 11.55 2.42
C ILE A 195 -5.29 12.36 2.56
N PHE A 196 -4.53 12.45 1.45
CA PHE A 196 -3.41 13.37 1.33
C PHE A 196 -3.85 14.61 0.54
N LYS A 197 -3.82 15.78 1.17
CA LYS A 197 -4.13 17.07 0.55
C LYS A 197 -3.05 18.10 0.87
N GLY A 198 -2.20 18.42 -0.09
CA GLY A 198 -1.01 19.24 0.16
C GLY A 198 -0.16 18.60 1.26
N LYS A 199 0.09 19.35 2.35
CA LYS A 199 0.84 18.86 3.53
C LYS A 199 -0.05 18.20 4.60
N LYS A 200 -1.33 17.97 4.32
CA LYS A 200 -2.27 17.42 5.30
C LYS A 200 -2.47 15.92 5.11
N VAL A 201 -2.61 15.22 6.22
CA VAL A 201 -3.10 13.84 6.29
C VAL A 201 -4.38 13.82 7.10
N ILE A 202 -5.44 13.30 6.48
CA ILE A 202 -6.76 13.24 7.11
C ILE A 202 -7.24 11.78 7.07
N PRO A 203 -7.01 11.01 8.15
CA PRO A 203 -7.60 9.69 8.27
C PRO A 203 -9.08 9.82 8.60
N VAL A 204 -9.90 9.01 7.94
CA VAL A 204 -11.34 8.90 8.16
C VAL A 204 -11.68 7.42 8.32
N ASN A 205 -12.29 7.09 9.47
CA ASN A 205 -12.72 5.72 9.77
C ASN A 205 -14.24 5.65 9.94
N ARG A 206 -14.76 4.42 10.04
CA ARG A 206 -16.20 4.15 10.17
C ARG A 206 -16.85 4.86 11.36
N VAL A 207 -16.20 4.88 12.52
CA VAL A 207 -16.73 5.50 13.73
C VAL A 207 -16.92 7.01 13.53
N GLN A 208 -15.96 7.65 12.86
CA GLN A 208 -16.05 9.09 12.55
C GLN A 208 -17.19 9.38 11.58
N VAL A 209 -17.37 8.55 10.54
CA VAL A 209 -18.43 8.72 9.52
C VAL A 209 -19.84 8.55 10.11
N GLN A 210 -20.00 7.66 11.09
CA GLN A 210 -21.27 7.44 11.79
C GLN A 210 -21.64 8.57 12.77
N SER A 211 -20.70 9.46 13.09
CA SER A 211 -20.98 10.61 13.97
C SER A 211 -21.93 11.60 13.29
N PRO A 212 -22.95 12.10 13.98
CA PRO A 212 -23.85 13.16 13.47
C PRO A 212 -23.11 14.42 13.00
N ASP A 213 -21.96 14.70 13.63
CA ASP A 213 -21.11 15.87 13.35
C ASP A 213 -20.09 15.64 12.23
N PHE A 214 -20.05 14.47 11.61
CA PHE A 214 -19.02 14.10 10.63
C PHE A 214 -18.80 15.19 9.59
N ASN A 215 -19.85 15.60 8.89
CA ASN A 215 -19.76 16.59 7.81
C ASN A 215 -19.14 17.91 8.27
N ARG A 216 -19.50 18.39 9.46
CA ARG A 216 -18.98 19.63 10.03
C ARG A 216 -17.50 19.49 10.41
N VAL A 217 -17.14 18.41 11.10
CA VAL A 217 -15.77 18.14 11.57
C VAL A 217 -14.84 17.89 10.39
N PHE A 218 -15.28 17.06 9.42
CA PHE A 218 -14.52 16.76 8.23
C PHE A 218 -14.19 18.01 7.41
N ARG A 219 -15.19 18.83 7.11
CA ARG A 219 -15.01 20.09 6.38
C ARG A 219 -13.98 21.00 7.05
N LYS A 220 -14.10 21.19 8.35
CA LYS A 220 -13.15 22.00 9.11
C LYS A 220 -11.70 21.49 9.01
N ARG A 221 -11.50 20.15 8.95
CA ARG A 221 -10.16 19.54 8.79
C ARG A 221 -9.66 19.66 7.36
N TYR A 222 -10.54 19.51 6.40
CA TYR A 222 -10.21 19.51 4.98
C TYR A 222 -9.93 20.90 4.41
N GLU A 223 -10.73 21.93 4.83
CA GLU A 223 -10.63 23.31 4.34
C GLU A 223 -9.52 24.13 5.03
N LYS A 224 -9.21 23.86 6.32
CA LYS A 224 -8.13 24.52 7.07
C LYS A 224 -6.75 24.10 6.59
#